data_93ffadc08b003700d377fbcfefb23f19
#
_entry.id   93ffadc08b003700d377fbcfefb23f19
#
_cell.length_a   1.000
_cell.length_b   1.000
_cell.length_c   1.000
_cell.angle_alpha   90.00
_cell.angle_beta   90.00
_cell.angle_gamma   90.00
#
_symmetry.space_group_name_H-M   'P 1'
#
loop_
_entity.id
_entity.type
_entity.pdbx_description
1 polymer ?
#
loop_
_entity_poly.entity_id
_entity_poly.type
_entity_poly.pdbx_seq_one_letter_code
_entity_poly.pdbx_strand_id
1 'polypeptide(L)'
;MKDELTKKIREACFTCSLCGACCSGADNEVMVSPDEIEALMQETSLSFSEIAEPYPDWMEYPDGTKITFGWVLKRGADGNCLFLKDNRCTVYASRPHICRTYPFMLDGEEFIISECPAVGCGDSADAEETADALLFRRDAEDKEFFATEKQYQKHSIVSGSTVVIDSRGIHRQNPI
;
A
#
# COMPACT_ATOMS: atom_id res chain seq x y z
N MET A 1 13.35 -1.58 20.30
CA MET A 1 12.36 -1.72 19.20
C MET A 1 12.94 -2.44 17.98
N LYS A 2 13.94 -1.91 17.24
CA LYS A 2 14.52 -2.59 16.05
C LYS A 2 15.02 -4.00 16.36
N ASP A 3 15.84 -4.18 17.41
CA ASP A 3 16.43 -5.49 17.77
C ASP A 3 15.35 -6.54 18.09
N GLU A 4 14.28 -6.12 18.77
CA GLU A 4 13.15 -7.00 19.08
C GLU A 4 12.39 -7.39 17.80
N LEU A 5 12.18 -6.43 16.91
CA LEU A 5 11.53 -6.65 15.61
C LEU A 5 12.36 -7.60 14.75
N THR A 6 13.68 -7.36 14.65
CA THR A 6 14.61 -8.26 13.95
C THR A 6 14.55 -9.69 14.51
N LYS A 7 14.46 -9.84 15.83
CA LYS A 7 14.31 -11.16 16.46
C LYS A 7 13.01 -11.85 16.03
N LYS A 8 11.89 -11.15 16.11
CA LYS A 8 10.57 -11.69 15.70
C LYS A 8 10.55 -12.12 14.22
N ILE A 9 11.19 -11.32 13.33
CA ILE A 9 11.31 -11.66 11.91
C ILE A 9 12.17 -12.92 11.71
N ARG A 10 13.27 -13.06 12.44
CA ARG A 10 14.09 -14.29 12.39
C ARG A 10 13.32 -15.53 12.85
N GLU A 11 12.53 -15.39 13.90
CA GLU A 11 11.69 -16.47 14.44
C GLU A 11 10.59 -16.89 13.45
N ALA A 12 10.16 -16.02 12.55
CA ALA A 12 9.20 -16.33 11.48
C ALA A 12 9.77 -17.24 10.38
N CYS A 13 11.09 -17.41 10.31
CA CYS A 13 11.75 -18.28 9.33
C CYS A 13 11.25 -18.05 7.90
N PHE A 14 11.29 -16.79 7.42
CA PHE A 14 10.75 -16.38 6.14
C PHE A 14 11.83 -16.07 5.11
N THR A 15 11.68 -16.61 3.91
CA THR A 15 12.39 -16.17 2.69
C THR A 15 11.40 -16.13 1.53
N CYS A 16 11.29 -15.00 0.83
CA CYS A 16 10.33 -14.83 -0.25
C CYS A 16 10.60 -15.82 -1.39
N SER A 17 9.64 -16.70 -1.67
CA SER A 17 9.70 -17.69 -2.75
C SER A 17 9.31 -17.14 -4.12
N LEU A 18 8.97 -15.86 -4.23
CA LEU A 18 8.49 -15.20 -5.46
C LEU A 18 7.27 -15.89 -6.09
N CYS A 19 6.41 -16.51 -5.27
CA CYS A 19 5.28 -17.31 -5.75
C CYS A 19 4.12 -16.49 -6.31
N GLY A 20 4.12 -15.16 -6.15
CA GLY A 20 3.05 -14.26 -6.61
C GLY A 20 1.76 -14.30 -5.77
N ALA A 21 1.67 -15.11 -4.72
CA ALA A 21 0.44 -15.23 -3.91
C ALA A 21 -0.03 -13.89 -3.32
N CYS A 22 0.89 -13.05 -2.84
CA CYS A 22 0.59 -11.71 -2.33
C CYS A 22 0.10 -10.73 -3.41
N CYS A 23 0.27 -11.05 -4.69
CA CYS A 23 -0.17 -10.25 -5.83
C CYS A 23 -1.47 -10.79 -6.46
N SER A 24 -1.93 -11.96 -6.02
CA SER A 24 -3.09 -12.67 -6.59
C SER A 24 -4.33 -12.49 -5.71
N GLY A 25 -5.51 -12.49 -6.33
CA GLY A 25 -6.79 -12.42 -5.63
C GLY A 25 -7.25 -10.99 -5.32
N ALA A 26 -8.56 -10.80 -5.27
CA ALA A 26 -9.18 -9.48 -5.15
C ALA A 26 -9.04 -8.86 -3.74
N ASP A 27 -8.77 -9.67 -2.73
CA ASP A 27 -8.80 -9.24 -1.32
C ASP A 27 -7.48 -8.61 -0.85
N ASN A 28 -6.43 -8.61 -1.68
CA ASN A 28 -5.13 -8.04 -1.35
C ASN A 28 -5.05 -6.58 -1.81
N GLU A 29 -5.69 -5.68 -1.10
CA GLU A 29 -5.56 -4.24 -1.38
C GLU A 29 -4.17 -3.74 -1.02
N VAL A 30 -3.56 -3.03 -1.95
CA VAL A 30 -2.23 -2.43 -1.77
C VAL A 30 -2.39 -0.92 -1.77
N MET A 31 -2.45 -0.34 -0.58
CA MET A 31 -2.43 1.11 -0.43
C MET A 31 -1.09 1.68 -0.89
N VAL A 32 -1.15 2.80 -1.59
CA VAL A 32 0.02 3.49 -2.15
C VAL A 32 -0.10 4.99 -1.95
N SER A 33 0.99 5.61 -1.53
CA SER A 33 1.11 7.05 -1.44
C SER A 33 1.30 7.70 -2.82
N PRO A 34 1.01 8.99 -2.98
CA PRO A 34 1.30 9.72 -4.22
C PRO A 34 2.77 9.63 -4.66
N ASP A 35 3.71 9.58 -3.71
CA ASP A 35 5.14 9.47 -4.00
C ASP A 35 5.50 8.08 -4.55
N GLU A 36 4.91 7.02 -4.01
CA GLU A 36 5.08 5.66 -4.54
C GLU A 36 4.48 5.50 -5.93
N ILE A 37 3.30 6.09 -6.17
CA ILE A 37 2.68 6.10 -7.50
C ILE A 37 3.59 6.82 -8.50
N GLU A 38 4.16 7.97 -8.13
CA GLU A 38 5.08 8.71 -8.99
C GLU A 38 6.35 7.92 -9.32
N ALA A 39 6.91 7.20 -8.36
CA ALA A 39 8.03 6.29 -8.59
C ALA A 39 7.67 5.16 -9.57
N LEU A 40 6.48 4.58 -9.44
CA LEU A 40 5.97 3.56 -10.36
C LEU A 40 5.71 4.13 -11.77
N MET A 41 5.20 5.36 -11.88
CA MET A 41 5.04 6.06 -13.18
C MET A 41 6.37 6.22 -13.90
N GLN A 42 7.43 6.59 -13.17
CA GLN A 42 8.77 6.74 -13.73
C GLN A 42 9.35 5.40 -14.21
N GLU A 43 9.15 4.33 -13.45
CA GLU A 43 9.64 2.99 -13.77
C GLU A 43 8.93 2.37 -14.97
N THR A 44 7.60 2.56 -15.06
CA THR A 44 6.75 1.82 -16.01
C THR A 44 6.27 2.64 -17.19
N SER A 45 6.40 3.96 -17.14
CA SER A 45 5.81 4.92 -18.10
C SER A 45 4.27 4.86 -18.16
N LEU A 46 3.61 4.24 -17.18
CA LEU A 46 2.16 4.27 -17.03
C LEU A 46 1.73 5.59 -16.39
N SER A 47 0.53 6.06 -16.71
CA SER A 47 -0.08 7.22 -16.05
C SER A 47 -0.57 6.88 -14.64
N PHE A 48 -0.81 7.91 -13.83
CA PHE A 48 -1.39 7.78 -12.49
C PHE A 48 -2.65 6.91 -12.50
N SER A 49 -3.59 7.23 -13.40
CA SER A 49 -4.88 6.54 -13.50
C SER A 49 -4.80 5.11 -14.07
N GLU A 50 -3.67 4.73 -14.66
CA GLU A 50 -3.41 3.34 -15.06
C GLU A 50 -2.84 2.52 -13.90
N ILE A 51 -2.14 3.17 -12.94
CA ILE A 51 -1.48 2.52 -11.80
C ILE A 51 -2.41 2.40 -10.61
N ALA A 52 -3.13 3.48 -10.30
CA ALA A 52 -3.89 3.59 -9.06
C ALA A 52 -5.35 4.00 -9.28
N GLU A 53 -6.16 3.65 -8.32
CA GLU A 53 -7.56 4.05 -8.22
C GLU A 53 -7.89 4.49 -6.78
N PRO A 54 -8.98 5.25 -6.57
CA PRO A 54 -9.39 5.67 -5.23
C PRO A 54 -9.55 4.48 -4.29
N TYR A 55 -9.18 4.65 -3.03
CA TYR A 55 -9.47 3.64 -2.01
C TYR A 55 -10.98 3.35 -1.99
N PRO A 56 -11.41 2.08 -1.99
CA PRO A 56 -12.81 1.71 -2.25
C PRO A 56 -13.79 2.03 -1.12
N ASP A 57 -13.32 2.35 0.07
CA ASP A 57 -14.18 2.71 1.20
C ASP A 57 -14.59 4.18 1.14
N TRP A 58 -15.80 4.43 0.65
CA TRP A 58 -16.34 5.76 0.46
C TRP A 58 -17.25 6.16 1.61
N MET A 59 -16.97 7.29 2.25
CA MET A 59 -17.91 7.97 3.12
C MET A 59 -18.92 8.74 2.28
N GLU A 60 -20.21 8.39 2.42
CA GLU A 60 -21.30 9.03 1.69
C GLU A 60 -22.12 9.92 2.63
N TYR A 61 -22.38 11.15 2.21
CA TYR A 61 -23.12 12.15 2.96
C TYR A 61 -24.52 12.37 2.36
N PRO A 62 -25.52 12.83 3.17
CA PRO A 62 -26.90 13.01 2.71
C PRO A 62 -27.07 14.02 1.57
N ASP A 63 -26.13 14.93 1.39
CA ASP A 63 -26.12 15.92 0.31
C ASP A 63 -25.51 15.39 -1.00
N GLY A 64 -25.21 14.11 -1.06
CA GLY A 64 -24.59 13.44 -2.22
C GLY A 64 -23.07 13.56 -2.28
N THR A 65 -22.43 14.19 -1.28
CA THR A 65 -20.96 14.24 -1.19
C THR A 65 -20.42 12.86 -0.91
N LYS A 66 -19.35 12.46 -1.62
CA LYS A 66 -18.60 11.22 -1.40
C LYS A 66 -17.13 11.53 -1.19
N ILE A 67 -16.55 10.98 -0.13
CA ILE A 67 -15.16 11.20 0.23
C ILE A 67 -14.48 9.86 0.46
N THR A 68 -13.30 9.68 -0.11
CA THR A 68 -12.37 8.63 0.29
C THR A 68 -10.97 9.19 0.49
N PHE A 69 -10.11 8.44 1.19
CA PHE A 69 -8.75 8.87 1.52
C PHE A 69 -7.73 7.91 0.90
N GLY A 70 -6.85 8.50 0.08
CA GLY A 70 -5.72 7.78 -0.52
C GLY A 70 -6.11 6.91 -1.72
N TRP A 71 -5.16 6.09 -2.09
CA TRP A 71 -5.13 5.35 -3.35
C TRP A 71 -4.73 3.89 -3.13
N VAL A 72 -5.23 3.02 -4.00
CA VAL A 72 -4.81 1.61 -4.06
C VAL A 72 -4.27 1.28 -5.44
N LEU A 73 -3.36 0.31 -5.53
CA LEU A 73 -2.92 -0.22 -6.81
C LEU A 73 -4.08 -0.89 -7.54
N LYS A 74 -4.20 -0.57 -8.82
CA LYS A 74 -5.18 -1.21 -9.69
C LYS A 74 -4.94 -2.71 -9.80
N ARG A 75 -6.05 -3.41 -9.98
CA ARG A 75 -6.09 -4.84 -10.26
C ARG A 75 -6.69 -5.09 -11.64
N GLY A 76 -6.22 -6.17 -12.27
CA GLY A 76 -6.83 -6.66 -13.51
C GLY A 76 -8.23 -7.23 -13.27
N ALA A 77 -8.95 -7.50 -14.34
CA ALA A 77 -10.26 -8.14 -14.29
C ALA A 77 -10.24 -9.55 -13.67
N ASP A 78 -9.07 -10.17 -13.61
CA ASP A 78 -8.80 -11.44 -12.95
C ASP A 78 -8.54 -11.30 -11.42
N GLY A 79 -8.62 -10.09 -10.88
CA GLY A 79 -8.34 -9.76 -9.49
C GLY A 79 -6.86 -9.71 -9.13
N ASN A 80 -5.96 -9.93 -10.08
CA ASN A 80 -4.53 -9.89 -9.83
C ASN A 80 -3.99 -8.45 -9.85
N CYS A 81 -2.90 -8.22 -9.11
CA CYS A 81 -2.17 -6.95 -9.16
C CYS A 81 -1.75 -6.64 -10.61
N LEU A 82 -1.92 -5.39 -11.04
CA LEU A 82 -1.50 -4.85 -12.32
C LEU A 82 -0.06 -5.26 -12.74
N PHE A 83 0.83 -5.38 -11.76
CA PHE A 83 2.24 -5.69 -11.98
C PHE A 83 2.58 -7.18 -11.86
N LEU A 84 1.58 -8.05 -11.68
CA LEU A 84 1.80 -9.50 -11.68
C LEU A 84 1.80 -10.04 -13.11
N LYS A 85 2.93 -10.57 -13.55
CA LYS A 85 3.08 -11.26 -14.84
C LYS A 85 3.88 -12.54 -14.65
N ASP A 86 3.38 -13.65 -15.19
CA ASP A 86 4.04 -14.96 -15.11
C ASP A 86 4.45 -15.34 -13.66
N ASN A 87 3.55 -15.09 -12.69
CA ASN A 87 3.74 -15.25 -11.25
C ASN A 87 4.89 -14.40 -10.65
N ARG A 88 5.31 -13.34 -11.33
CA ARG A 88 6.37 -12.44 -10.85
C ARG A 88 5.93 -10.99 -10.88
N CYS A 89 6.38 -10.24 -9.88
CA CYS A 89 6.20 -8.80 -9.86
C CYS A 89 7.15 -8.14 -10.89
N THR A 90 6.60 -7.43 -11.87
CA THR A 90 7.39 -6.75 -12.92
C THR A 90 8.12 -5.51 -12.40
N VAL A 91 7.69 -4.96 -11.28
CA VAL A 91 8.31 -3.80 -10.59
C VAL A 91 8.95 -4.20 -9.26
N TYR A 92 9.55 -5.40 -9.18
CA TYR A 92 10.03 -5.97 -7.92
C TYR A 92 11.01 -5.07 -7.17
N ALA A 93 11.89 -4.37 -7.87
CA ALA A 93 12.85 -3.43 -7.27
C ALA A 93 12.19 -2.16 -6.74
N SER A 94 11.12 -1.69 -7.41
CA SER A 94 10.39 -0.44 -7.12
C SER A 94 9.03 -0.68 -6.47
N ARG A 95 8.81 -1.90 -5.90
CA ARG A 95 7.54 -2.22 -5.22
C ARG A 95 7.24 -1.25 -4.08
N PRO A 96 5.94 -0.96 -3.86
CA PRO A 96 5.49 -0.20 -2.70
C PRO A 96 6.02 -0.76 -1.37
N HIS A 97 6.12 0.10 -0.36
CA HIS A 97 6.66 -0.27 0.96
C HIS A 97 5.90 -1.43 1.59
N ILE A 98 4.57 -1.45 1.47
CA ILE A 98 3.74 -2.57 1.94
C ILE A 98 4.11 -3.89 1.26
N CYS A 99 4.41 -3.87 -0.04
CA CYS A 99 4.83 -5.06 -0.78
C CYS A 99 6.27 -5.50 -0.43
N ARG A 100 7.14 -4.57 -0.03
CA ARG A 100 8.52 -4.87 0.39
C ARG A 100 8.56 -5.57 1.73
N THR A 101 7.67 -5.20 2.64
CA THR A 101 7.65 -5.71 4.01
C THR A 101 6.75 -6.95 4.18
N TYR A 102 5.91 -7.28 3.18
CA TYR A 102 5.05 -8.46 3.26
C TYR A 102 5.89 -9.75 3.46
N PRO A 103 5.50 -10.64 4.37
CA PRO A 103 4.22 -10.73 5.08
C PRO A 103 4.17 -9.98 6.43
N PHE A 104 5.16 -9.17 6.74
CA PHE A 104 5.27 -8.49 8.02
C PHE A 104 4.63 -7.12 8.00
N MET A 105 3.90 -6.79 9.08
CA MET A 105 3.22 -5.52 9.27
C MET A 105 3.40 -5.03 10.70
N LEU A 106 3.24 -3.73 10.89
CA LEU A 106 3.08 -3.09 12.20
C LEU A 106 1.71 -2.44 12.26
N ASP A 107 0.93 -2.78 13.30
CA ASP A 107 -0.27 -2.05 13.69
C ASP A 107 0.03 -1.34 15.01
N GLY A 108 0.33 -0.04 14.95
CA GLY A 108 0.95 0.66 16.05
C GLY A 108 2.29 0.04 16.47
N GLU A 109 2.35 -0.57 17.65
CA GLU A 109 3.51 -1.30 18.15
C GLU A 109 3.38 -2.83 17.96
N GLU A 110 2.23 -3.32 17.53
CA GLU A 110 1.97 -4.74 17.35
C GLU A 110 2.59 -5.25 16.05
N PHE A 111 3.41 -6.30 16.17
CA PHE A 111 3.99 -6.99 15.02
C PHE A 111 3.05 -8.10 14.55
N ILE A 112 2.61 -8.01 13.30
CA ILE A 112 1.66 -8.92 12.66
C ILE A 112 2.35 -9.65 11.51
N ILE A 113 2.04 -10.93 11.35
CA ILE A 113 2.46 -11.74 10.22
C ILE A 113 1.21 -12.12 9.42
N SER A 114 1.11 -11.63 8.19
CA SER A 114 0.03 -11.99 7.27
C SER A 114 0.21 -13.40 6.73
N GLU A 115 -0.88 -13.99 6.24
CA GLU A 115 -0.84 -15.31 5.62
C GLU A 115 0.11 -15.32 4.41
N CYS A 116 1.15 -16.13 4.51
CA CYS A 116 2.09 -16.34 3.42
C CYS A 116 2.63 -17.78 3.48
N PRO A 117 2.55 -18.54 2.38
CA PRO A 117 3.01 -19.95 2.37
C PRO A 117 4.53 -20.10 2.59
N ALA A 118 5.30 -19.03 2.48
CA ALA A 118 6.75 -19.04 2.70
C ALA A 118 7.16 -18.79 4.17
N VAL A 119 6.23 -18.43 5.05
CA VAL A 119 6.49 -18.33 6.49
C VAL A 119 6.75 -19.73 7.06
N GLY A 120 7.80 -19.87 7.87
CA GLY A 120 8.26 -21.15 8.39
C GLY A 120 9.14 -21.95 7.42
N CYS A 121 9.44 -21.45 6.22
CA CYS A 121 10.14 -22.18 5.16
C CYS A 121 11.50 -21.53 4.77
N GLY A 122 11.97 -20.52 5.50
CA GLY A 122 13.18 -19.77 5.18
C GLY A 122 14.15 -19.64 6.35
N ASP A 123 15.23 -18.93 6.13
CA ASP A 123 16.26 -18.63 7.12
C ASP A 123 16.19 -17.20 7.67
N SER A 124 15.34 -16.36 7.09
CA SER A 124 15.24 -14.93 7.43
C SER A 124 16.58 -14.20 7.41
N ALA A 125 17.43 -14.50 6.43
CA ALA A 125 18.75 -13.89 6.30
C ALA A 125 18.68 -12.35 6.29
N ASP A 126 17.61 -11.80 5.70
CA ASP A 126 17.38 -10.36 5.54
C ASP A 126 16.59 -9.73 6.71
N ALA A 127 16.52 -10.38 7.87
CA ALA A 127 15.67 -9.95 8.99
C ALA A 127 15.97 -8.52 9.47
N GLU A 128 17.23 -8.12 9.46
CA GLU A 128 17.65 -6.78 9.89
C GLU A 128 17.22 -5.71 8.87
N GLU A 129 17.41 -5.97 7.59
CA GLU A 129 16.97 -5.11 6.50
C GLU A 129 15.43 -5.00 6.45
N THR A 130 14.75 -6.12 6.67
CA THR A 130 13.28 -6.16 6.76
C THR A 130 12.76 -5.37 7.95
N ALA A 131 13.43 -5.41 9.10
CA ALA A 131 13.08 -4.59 10.26
C ALA A 131 13.25 -3.09 9.97
N ASP A 132 14.34 -2.69 9.30
CA ASP A 132 14.53 -1.31 8.86
C ASP A 132 13.45 -0.87 7.87
N ALA A 133 13.10 -1.72 6.91
CA ALA A 133 12.05 -1.45 5.94
C ALA A 133 10.66 -1.28 6.60
N LEU A 134 10.34 -2.09 7.62
CA LEU A 134 9.10 -1.96 8.39
C LEU A 134 9.02 -0.65 9.16
N LEU A 135 10.10 -0.25 9.82
CA LEU A 135 10.15 1.00 10.55
C LEU A 135 10.05 2.20 9.60
N PHE A 136 10.76 2.14 8.47
CA PHE A 136 10.66 3.16 7.42
C PHE A 136 9.23 3.26 6.86
N ARG A 137 8.59 2.12 6.59
CA ARG A 137 7.21 2.07 6.11
C ARG A 137 6.27 2.76 7.11
N ARG A 138 6.32 2.40 8.38
CA ARG A 138 5.50 3.02 9.43
C ARG A 138 5.67 4.54 9.44
N ASP A 139 6.92 5.02 9.45
CA ASP A 139 7.20 6.44 9.48
C ASP A 139 6.71 7.16 8.20
N ALA A 140 6.72 6.50 7.05
CA ALA A 140 6.19 7.02 5.79
C ALA A 140 4.65 7.07 5.80
N GLU A 141 3.99 6.01 6.29
CA GLU A 141 2.53 5.93 6.44
C GLU A 141 2.02 6.99 7.43
N ASP A 142 2.69 7.21 8.57
CA ASP A 142 2.38 8.26 9.53
C ASP A 142 2.47 9.66 8.91
N LYS A 143 3.51 9.93 8.13
CA LYS A 143 3.67 11.20 7.42
C LYS A 143 2.55 11.43 6.41
N GLU A 144 2.22 10.41 5.63
CA GLU A 144 1.12 10.47 4.66
C GLU A 144 -0.21 10.74 5.37
N PHE A 145 -0.48 10.02 6.45
CA PHE A 145 -1.69 10.19 7.25
C PHE A 145 -1.84 11.62 7.78
N PHE A 146 -0.83 12.15 8.46
CA PHE A 146 -0.90 13.51 9.02
C PHE A 146 -0.95 14.60 7.93
N ALA A 147 -0.29 14.38 6.81
CA ALA A 147 -0.37 15.31 5.69
C ALA A 147 -1.76 15.30 5.05
N THR A 148 -2.37 14.14 4.89
CA THR A 148 -3.74 13.96 4.37
C THR A 148 -4.77 14.59 5.31
N GLU A 149 -4.66 14.34 6.62
CA GLU A 149 -5.52 14.97 7.63
C GLU A 149 -5.46 16.50 7.54
N LYS A 150 -4.26 17.06 7.39
CA LYS A 150 -4.06 18.51 7.22
C LYS A 150 -4.74 19.03 5.96
N GLN A 151 -4.70 18.29 4.84
CA GLN A 151 -5.42 18.69 3.62
C GLN A 151 -6.94 18.67 3.83
N TYR A 152 -7.44 17.63 4.48
CA TYR A 152 -8.86 17.54 4.82
C TYR A 152 -9.34 18.72 5.69
N GLN A 153 -8.59 19.07 6.72
CA GLN A 153 -8.92 20.19 7.64
C GLN A 153 -8.81 21.56 6.97
N LYS A 154 -7.89 21.71 6.02
CA LYS A 154 -7.61 23.02 5.39
C LYS A 154 -8.64 23.40 4.32
N HIS A 155 -9.28 22.44 3.67
CA HIS A 155 -10.10 22.69 2.50
C HIS A 155 -11.59 22.42 2.77
N SER A 156 -12.45 23.30 2.26
CA SER A 156 -13.89 23.08 2.23
C SER A 156 -14.25 22.20 1.04
N ILE A 157 -14.97 21.11 1.30
CA ILE A 157 -15.44 20.20 0.26
C ILE A 157 -16.78 20.73 -0.26
N VAL A 158 -16.90 20.81 -1.58
CA VAL A 158 -18.15 21.29 -2.23
C VAL A 158 -19.22 20.21 -2.10
N SER A 159 -20.41 20.61 -1.64
CA SER A 159 -21.58 19.74 -1.52
C SER A 159 -21.90 19.04 -2.84
N GLY A 160 -22.21 17.74 -2.77
CA GLY A 160 -22.51 16.91 -3.93
C GLY A 160 -21.30 16.49 -4.77
N SER A 161 -20.05 16.81 -4.32
CA SER A 161 -18.86 16.40 -5.04
C SER A 161 -18.36 15.00 -4.60
N THR A 162 -17.71 14.31 -5.52
CA THR A 162 -16.96 13.07 -5.24
C THR A 162 -15.47 13.39 -5.25
N VAL A 163 -14.78 13.15 -4.13
CA VAL A 163 -13.37 13.54 -3.96
C VAL A 163 -12.54 12.45 -3.31
N VAL A 164 -11.29 12.36 -3.75
CA VAL A 164 -10.22 11.64 -3.05
C VAL A 164 -9.33 12.66 -2.36
N ILE A 165 -8.95 12.40 -1.13
CA ILE A 165 -8.05 13.26 -0.37
C ILE A 165 -6.77 12.50 -0.05
N ASP A 166 -5.64 13.10 -0.35
CA ASP A 166 -4.32 12.57 -0.05
C ASP A 166 -3.39 13.68 0.51
N SER A 167 -2.13 13.36 0.75
CA SER A 167 -1.15 14.32 1.28
C SER A 167 -0.90 15.52 0.37
N ARG A 168 -1.19 15.41 -0.92
CA ARG A 168 -1.00 16.48 -1.91
C ARG A 168 -2.22 17.37 -2.09
N GLY A 169 -3.42 16.93 -1.67
CA GLY A 169 -4.63 17.75 -1.74
C GLY A 169 -5.93 17.00 -1.96
N ILE A 170 -6.89 17.71 -2.56
CA ILE A 170 -8.23 17.21 -2.89
C ILE A 170 -8.33 16.98 -4.40
N HIS A 171 -8.61 15.77 -4.80
CA HIS A 171 -8.74 15.33 -6.18
C HIS A 171 -10.21 15.05 -6.50
N ARG A 172 -10.80 15.90 -7.33
CA ARG A 172 -12.18 15.69 -7.77
C ARG A 172 -12.25 14.51 -8.74
N GLN A 173 -13.22 13.64 -8.48
CA GLN A 173 -13.56 12.55 -9.39
C GLN A 173 -14.77 12.98 -10.23
N ASN A 174 -14.73 12.71 -11.52
CA ASN A 174 -15.91 12.88 -12.35
C ASN A 174 -16.94 11.83 -11.92
N PRO A 175 -18.23 12.17 -11.81
CA PRO A 175 -19.27 11.17 -11.56
C PRO A 175 -19.22 10.14 -12.70
N ILE A 176 -19.16 8.88 -12.31
CA ILE A 176 -19.26 7.72 -13.20
C ILE A 176 -20.71 7.59 -13.69
#